data_8de8c26b2ecfc468218d0b0373ab3ed5
#
_entry.id   8de8c26b2ecfc468218d0b0373ab3ed5
#
_cell.length_a   1.000
_cell.length_b   1.000
_cell.length_c   1.000
_cell.angle_alpha   90.00
_cell.angle_beta   90.00
_cell.angle_gamma   90.00
#
_symmetry.space_group_name_H-M   'P 1'
#
loop_
_entity.id
_entity.type
_entity.pdbx_description
1 polymer ?
#
loop_
_entity_poly.entity_id
_entity_poly.type
_entity_poly.pdbx_seq_one_letter_code
_entity_poly.pdbx_strand_id
1 'polypeptide(L)'
;ASKKEQFLSLLDKIQAAVLANKPADEKAALELSTEEGTISDLITNATATIGEKISLRRVQVVTKEDNQFFGSYMHMGGKISALVVLSGKEDATVAKNLAMQVASMSPSYVSQKDIPAEIVEHERQLQLSMMQQDPKMANKPEKVLEGILKGKVDKHFKDQCLVEQEYIFGEKQKVSQFLKESQADVV
;
A
#
# COMPACT_ATOMS: atom_id res chain seq x y z
N ALA A 1 -14.48 -17.12 11.81
CA ALA A 1 -15.51 -16.24 11.24
C ALA A 1 -15.30 -15.99 9.75
N SER A 2 -14.11 -15.60 9.31
CA SER A 2 -13.83 -15.09 7.94
C SER A 2 -14.20 -16.00 6.77
N LYS A 3 -14.51 -17.27 6.99
CA LYS A 3 -14.97 -18.23 5.97
C LYS A 3 -16.46 -18.57 6.07
N LYS A 4 -17.15 -18.04 7.08
CA LYS A 4 -18.59 -18.27 7.24
C LYS A 4 -19.37 -17.44 6.23
N GLU A 5 -20.38 -18.01 5.61
CA GLU A 5 -21.24 -17.34 4.63
C GLU A 5 -21.85 -16.04 5.19
N GLN A 6 -22.27 -16.06 6.44
CA GLN A 6 -22.79 -14.88 7.15
C GLN A 6 -21.79 -13.73 7.22
N PHE A 7 -20.49 -14.02 7.42
CA PHE A 7 -19.46 -13.01 7.44
C PHE A 7 -19.19 -12.45 6.02
N LEU A 8 -19.19 -13.30 5.02
CA LEU A 8 -19.00 -12.88 3.63
C LEU A 8 -20.17 -12.02 3.15
N SER A 9 -21.40 -12.42 3.48
CA SER A 9 -22.61 -11.61 3.18
C SER A 9 -22.57 -10.24 3.87
N LEU A 10 -22.14 -10.17 5.14
CA LEU A 10 -21.94 -8.90 5.84
C LEU A 10 -20.91 -8.02 5.10
N LEU A 11 -19.79 -8.61 4.67
CA LEU A 11 -18.76 -7.89 3.95
C LEU A 11 -19.27 -7.31 2.63
N ASP A 12 -20.02 -8.10 1.87
CA ASP A 12 -20.62 -7.66 0.60
C ASP A 12 -21.60 -6.50 0.81
N LYS A 13 -22.43 -6.55 1.85
CA LYS A 13 -23.35 -5.45 2.20
C LYS A 13 -22.62 -4.17 2.57
N ILE A 14 -21.55 -4.28 3.37
CA ILE A 14 -20.72 -3.15 3.75
C ILE A 14 -20.02 -2.55 2.51
N GLN A 15 -19.45 -3.38 1.65
CA GLN A 15 -18.81 -2.91 0.43
C GLN A 15 -19.79 -2.19 -0.50
N ALA A 16 -20.97 -2.73 -0.70
CA ALA A 16 -22.00 -2.11 -1.54
C ALA A 16 -22.41 -0.73 -0.99
N ALA A 17 -22.65 -0.62 0.32
CA ALA A 17 -23.01 0.64 0.95
C ALA A 17 -21.88 1.68 0.88
N VAL A 18 -20.64 1.26 1.11
CA VAL A 18 -19.46 2.14 1.03
C VAL A 18 -19.25 2.63 -0.40
N LEU A 19 -19.35 1.76 -1.41
CA LEU A 19 -19.19 2.16 -2.81
C LEU A 19 -20.28 3.16 -3.26
N ALA A 20 -21.51 2.94 -2.83
CA ALA A 20 -22.63 3.82 -3.18
C ALA A 20 -22.54 5.21 -2.54
N ASN A 21 -22.06 5.29 -1.29
CA ASN A 21 -22.09 6.52 -0.50
C ASN A 21 -20.74 7.22 -0.34
N LYS A 22 -19.63 6.51 -0.63
CA LYS A 22 -18.26 7.02 -0.57
C LYS A 22 -17.95 7.78 0.74
N PRO A 23 -18.14 7.15 1.92
CA PRO A 23 -17.90 7.80 3.21
C PRO A 23 -16.44 8.25 3.35
N ALA A 24 -16.24 9.36 4.04
CA ALA A 24 -14.91 9.95 4.21
C ALA A 24 -14.01 9.13 5.14
N ASP A 25 -14.61 8.44 6.11
CA ASP A 25 -13.90 7.69 7.13
C ASP A 25 -14.73 6.50 7.67
N GLU A 26 -14.18 5.79 8.61
CA GLU A 26 -14.81 4.65 9.28
C GLU A 26 -16.09 5.06 10.03
N LYS A 27 -16.07 6.20 10.71
CA LYS A 27 -17.19 6.67 11.51
C LYS A 27 -18.39 6.96 10.61
N ALA A 28 -18.19 7.69 9.53
CA ALA A 28 -19.21 7.96 8.54
C ALA A 28 -19.73 6.66 7.90
N ALA A 29 -18.85 5.69 7.65
CA ALA A 29 -19.24 4.38 7.11
C ALA A 29 -20.15 3.59 8.06
N LEU A 30 -19.87 3.61 9.37
CA LEU A 30 -20.70 2.90 10.37
C LEU A 30 -22.12 3.46 10.48
N GLU A 31 -22.32 4.73 10.15
CA GLU A 31 -23.61 5.43 10.19
C GLU A 31 -24.43 5.24 8.89
N LEU A 32 -23.87 4.65 7.84
CA LEU A 32 -24.59 4.41 6.57
C LEU A 32 -25.78 3.49 6.78
N SER A 33 -26.93 3.93 6.28
CA SER A 33 -28.16 3.17 6.34
C SER A 33 -28.22 2.11 5.23
N THR A 34 -28.73 0.95 5.57
CA THR A 34 -29.06 -0.15 4.67
C THR A 34 -30.52 -0.54 4.87
N GLU A 35 -31.04 -1.48 4.09
CA GLU A 35 -32.39 -2.00 4.27
C GLU A 35 -32.61 -2.69 5.63
N GLU A 36 -31.55 -3.14 6.28
CA GLU A 36 -31.60 -3.90 7.53
C GLU A 36 -31.11 -3.10 8.76
N GLY A 37 -30.92 -1.79 8.64
CA GLY A 37 -30.38 -0.90 9.65
C GLY A 37 -29.07 -0.25 9.23
N THR A 38 -28.35 0.33 10.18
CA THR A 38 -27.03 0.91 9.90
C THR A 38 -25.94 -0.18 9.76
N ILE A 39 -24.82 0.16 9.14
CA ILE A 39 -23.67 -0.77 9.11
C ILE A 39 -23.26 -1.17 10.53
N SER A 40 -23.33 -0.26 11.50
CA SER A 40 -23.09 -0.55 12.92
C SER A 40 -24.06 -1.61 13.46
N ASP A 41 -25.34 -1.53 13.10
CA ASP A 41 -26.34 -2.52 13.50
C ASP A 41 -26.06 -3.89 12.87
N LEU A 42 -25.74 -3.93 11.58
CA LEU A 42 -25.35 -5.17 10.89
C LEU A 42 -24.16 -5.86 11.55
N ILE A 43 -23.13 -5.10 11.92
CA ILE A 43 -21.92 -5.64 12.59
C ILE A 43 -22.28 -6.18 13.99
N THR A 44 -23.12 -5.46 14.72
CA THR A 44 -23.59 -5.89 16.06
C THR A 44 -24.36 -7.21 15.98
N ASN A 45 -25.31 -7.29 15.04
CA ASN A 45 -26.10 -8.49 14.81
C ASN A 45 -25.25 -9.69 14.36
N ALA A 46 -24.29 -9.44 13.45
CA ALA A 46 -23.37 -10.48 13.02
C ALA A 46 -22.43 -10.94 14.13
N THR A 47 -21.96 -10.04 14.99
CA THR A 47 -21.16 -10.38 16.20
C THR A 47 -21.94 -11.31 17.11
N ALA A 48 -23.22 -11.01 17.39
CA ALA A 48 -24.08 -11.83 18.22
C ALA A 48 -24.34 -13.23 17.60
N THR A 49 -24.60 -13.27 16.29
CA THR A 49 -24.94 -14.53 15.59
C THR A 49 -23.72 -15.42 15.36
N ILE A 50 -22.58 -14.85 15.02
CA ILE A 50 -21.34 -15.60 14.73
C ILE A 50 -20.63 -16.00 16.03
N GLY A 51 -20.82 -15.22 17.10
CA GLY A 51 -20.19 -15.43 18.40
C GLY A 51 -18.73 -14.98 18.46
N GLU A 52 -18.29 -14.16 17.50
CA GLU A 52 -16.93 -13.59 17.45
C GLU A 52 -17.04 -12.07 17.30
N LYS A 53 -16.17 -11.31 17.98
CA LYS A 53 -16.13 -9.85 17.85
C LYS A 53 -15.77 -9.45 16.43
N ILE A 54 -16.66 -8.74 15.76
CA ILE A 54 -16.47 -8.15 14.44
C ILE A 54 -16.41 -6.64 14.59
N SER A 55 -15.50 -6.01 13.87
CA SER A 55 -15.40 -4.54 13.80
C SER A 55 -14.96 -4.08 12.42
N LEU A 56 -15.52 -2.99 11.96
CA LEU A 56 -15.00 -2.21 10.84
C LEU A 56 -13.87 -1.33 11.39
N ARG A 57 -12.66 -1.47 10.88
CA ARG A 57 -11.50 -0.77 11.43
C ARG A 57 -11.03 0.41 10.57
N ARG A 58 -11.08 0.24 9.26
CA ARG A 58 -10.62 1.24 8.29
C ARG A 58 -11.47 1.15 7.03
N VAL A 59 -11.77 2.30 6.48
CA VAL A 59 -12.43 2.43 5.18
C VAL A 59 -11.63 3.42 4.36
N GLN A 60 -11.34 3.05 3.13
CA GLN A 60 -10.72 3.92 2.15
C GLN A 60 -11.41 3.71 0.80
N VAL A 61 -11.85 4.81 0.21
CA VAL A 61 -12.40 4.83 -1.15
C VAL A 61 -11.34 5.39 -2.08
N VAL A 62 -10.90 4.58 -3.02
CA VAL A 62 -9.94 4.97 -4.04
C VAL A 62 -10.68 5.23 -5.34
N THR A 63 -10.50 6.42 -5.91
CA THR A 63 -11.05 6.80 -7.20
C THR A 63 -9.94 6.83 -8.24
N LYS A 64 -10.31 6.68 -9.50
CA LYS A 64 -9.41 6.83 -10.65
C LYS A 64 -9.98 7.85 -11.64
N GLU A 65 -9.13 8.45 -12.41
CA GLU A 65 -9.50 9.29 -13.55
C GLU A 65 -9.77 8.43 -14.80
N ASP A 66 -10.32 9.05 -15.86
CA ASP A 66 -10.69 8.33 -17.08
C ASP A 66 -9.51 7.69 -17.81
N ASN A 67 -8.32 8.30 -17.70
CA ASN A 67 -7.06 7.81 -18.27
C ASN A 67 -6.30 6.84 -17.33
N GLN A 68 -6.92 6.44 -16.23
CA GLN A 68 -6.34 5.54 -15.25
C GLN A 68 -7.10 4.21 -15.20
N PHE A 69 -6.44 3.18 -14.71
CA PHE A 69 -7.02 1.86 -14.55
C PHE A 69 -6.56 1.20 -13.24
N PHE A 70 -7.41 0.32 -12.71
CA PHE A 70 -7.12 -0.40 -11.49
C PHE A 70 -6.44 -1.74 -11.77
N GLY A 71 -5.49 -2.10 -10.90
CA GLY A 71 -5.03 -3.45 -10.72
C GLY A 71 -5.35 -3.92 -9.31
N SER A 72 -5.84 -5.14 -9.16
CA SER A 72 -6.14 -5.72 -7.86
C SER A 72 -5.64 -7.14 -7.75
N TYR A 73 -5.27 -7.52 -6.54
CA TYR A 73 -4.89 -8.89 -6.22
C TYR A 73 -5.35 -9.25 -4.82
N MET A 74 -5.96 -10.41 -4.70
CA MET A 74 -6.40 -10.96 -3.42
C MET A 74 -5.69 -12.27 -3.14
N HIS A 75 -5.02 -12.36 -2.01
CA HIS A 75 -4.25 -13.54 -1.59
C HIS A 75 -4.87 -14.19 -0.37
N MET A 76 -4.80 -15.53 -0.28
CA MET A 76 -5.27 -16.34 0.83
C MET A 76 -6.72 -16.05 1.25
N GLY A 77 -7.62 -15.89 0.25
CA GLY A 77 -9.05 -15.64 0.52
C GLY A 77 -9.33 -14.30 1.19
N GLY A 78 -8.59 -13.25 0.80
CA GLY A 78 -8.79 -11.89 1.30
C GLY A 78 -8.00 -11.51 2.55
N LYS A 79 -7.09 -12.37 3.02
CA LYS A 79 -6.21 -12.02 4.14
C LYS A 79 -5.21 -10.93 3.78
N ILE A 80 -4.75 -10.94 2.53
CA ILE A 80 -3.93 -9.89 1.93
C ILE A 80 -4.63 -9.46 0.66
N SER A 81 -4.87 -8.16 0.53
CA SER A 81 -5.44 -7.56 -0.69
C SER A 81 -4.62 -6.36 -1.06
N ALA A 82 -4.30 -6.22 -2.34
CA ALA A 82 -3.61 -5.07 -2.90
C ALA A 82 -4.45 -4.44 -4.00
N LEU A 83 -4.46 -3.11 -4.02
CA LEU A 83 -5.06 -2.29 -5.06
C LEU A 83 -4.00 -1.32 -5.56
N VAL A 84 -3.85 -1.20 -6.86
CA VAL A 84 -2.98 -0.23 -7.51
C VAL A 84 -3.77 0.59 -8.52
N VAL A 85 -3.38 1.85 -8.69
CA VAL A 85 -3.89 2.73 -9.74
C VAL A 85 -2.75 2.98 -10.71
N LEU A 86 -2.99 2.73 -11.97
CA LEU A 86 -2.03 2.96 -13.04
C LEU A 86 -2.58 3.94 -14.06
N SER A 87 -1.68 4.61 -14.75
CA SER A 87 -1.95 5.44 -15.93
C SER A 87 -1.15 4.93 -17.12
N GLY A 88 -1.47 5.41 -18.31
CA GLY A 88 -0.80 5.05 -19.56
C GLY A 88 -1.54 3.98 -20.34
N LYS A 89 -0.81 3.02 -20.93
CA LYS A 89 -1.42 1.94 -21.72
C LYS A 89 -2.12 0.95 -20.81
N GLU A 90 -3.43 0.84 -20.94
CA GLU A 90 -4.23 -0.11 -20.16
C GLU A 90 -3.87 -1.54 -20.53
N ASP A 91 -3.44 -2.30 -19.51
CA ASP A 91 -3.11 -3.72 -19.61
C ASP A 91 -3.45 -4.42 -18.29
N ALA A 92 -4.44 -5.30 -18.34
CA ALA A 92 -4.92 -6.01 -17.15
C ALA A 92 -3.85 -6.95 -16.54
N THR A 93 -2.94 -7.48 -17.34
CA THR A 93 -1.85 -8.34 -16.85
C THR A 93 -0.80 -7.51 -16.12
N VAL A 94 -0.42 -6.37 -16.67
CA VAL A 94 0.50 -5.42 -16.02
C VAL A 94 -0.08 -4.96 -14.68
N ALA A 95 -1.35 -4.56 -14.66
CA ALA A 95 -2.04 -4.12 -13.46
C ALA A 95 -2.10 -5.20 -12.38
N LYS A 96 -2.46 -6.43 -12.75
CA LYS A 96 -2.49 -7.56 -11.82
C LYS A 96 -1.11 -7.90 -11.28
N ASN A 97 -0.09 -7.94 -12.13
CA ASN A 97 1.27 -8.25 -11.73
C ASN A 97 1.82 -7.21 -10.77
N LEU A 98 1.51 -5.91 -10.98
CA LEU A 98 1.91 -4.87 -10.05
C LEU A 98 1.19 -5.00 -8.70
N ALA A 99 -0.10 -5.34 -8.70
CA ALA A 99 -0.82 -5.62 -7.46
C ALA A 99 -0.25 -6.84 -6.72
N MET A 100 0.20 -7.86 -7.43
CA MET A 100 0.91 -9.02 -6.85
C MET A 100 2.26 -8.63 -6.27
N GLN A 101 3.02 -7.74 -6.93
CA GLN A 101 4.26 -7.15 -6.43
C GLN A 101 4.01 -6.46 -5.08
N VAL A 102 3.00 -5.58 -5.01
CA VAL A 102 2.63 -4.88 -3.77
C VAL A 102 2.25 -5.85 -2.65
N ALA A 103 1.44 -6.86 -2.96
CA ALA A 103 1.03 -7.86 -1.98
C ALA A 103 2.20 -8.70 -1.44
N SER A 104 3.20 -8.99 -2.29
CA SER A 104 4.34 -9.83 -1.94
C SER A 104 5.45 -9.07 -1.22
N MET A 105 5.76 -7.87 -1.69
CA MET A 105 6.91 -7.09 -1.23
C MET A 105 6.55 -5.99 -0.22
N SER A 106 5.26 -5.72 -0.02
CA SER A 106 4.72 -4.77 0.96
C SER A 106 5.47 -3.42 0.98
N PRO A 107 5.62 -2.72 -0.15
CA PRO A 107 6.28 -1.42 -0.17
C PRO A 107 5.55 -0.42 0.72
N SER A 108 6.28 0.47 1.38
CA SER A 108 5.71 1.53 2.21
C SER A 108 5.36 2.78 1.41
N TYR A 109 6.03 2.98 0.28
CA TYR A 109 5.90 4.15 -0.59
C TYR A 109 5.89 3.71 -2.05
N VAL A 110 5.33 4.53 -2.93
CA VAL A 110 5.43 4.31 -4.38
C VAL A 110 6.84 4.62 -4.86
N SER A 111 7.37 5.78 -4.47
CA SER A 111 8.72 6.24 -4.83
C SER A 111 9.37 6.99 -3.66
N GLN A 112 10.66 7.31 -3.78
CA GLN A 112 11.37 8.11 -2.77
C GLN A 112 10.77 9.52 -2.58
N LYS A 113 10.08 10.06 -3.59
CA LYS A 113 9.43 11.37 -3.52
C LYS A 113 8.23 11.40 -2.57
N ASP A 114 7.66 10.22 -2.30
CA ASP A 114 6.47 10.05 -1.46
C ASP A 114 6.83 9.86 0.01
N ILE A 115 8.14 9.77 0.32
CA ILE A 115 8.61 9.63 1.70
C ILE A 115 8.52 11.01 2.39
N PRO A 116 7.84 11.11 3.55
CA PRO A 116 7.81 12.36 4.30
C PRO A 116 9.22 12.86 4.62
N ALA A 117 9.46 14.16 4.42
CA ALA A 117 10.78 14.77 4.61
C ALA A 117 11.33 14.54 6.04
N GLU A 118 10.47 14.50 7.04
CA GLU A 118 10.82 14.20 8.43
C GLU A 118 11.36 12.79 8.61
N ILE A 119 10.84 11.82 7.88
CA ILE A 119 11.31 10.42 7.92
C ILE A 119 12.70 10.33 7.27
N VAL A 120 12.89 10.99 6.13
CA VAL A 120 14.20 11.05 5.44
C VAL A 120 15.25 11.73 6.33
N GLU A 121 14.89 12.85 6.97
CA GLU A 121 15.81 13.59 7.85
C GLU A 121 16.14 12.78 9.11
N HIS A 122 15.16 12.11 9.70
CA HIS A 122 15.40 11.22 10.84
C HIS A 122 16.41 10.13 10.50
N GLU A 123 16.22 9.43 9.37
CA GLU A 123 17.16 8.40 8.90
C GLU A 123 18.55 9.00 8.61
N ARG A 124 18.59 10.19 7.98
CA ARG A 124 19.84 10.90 7.71
C ARG A 124 20.62 11.18 8.99
N GLN A 125 19.96 11.65 10.03
CA GLN A 125 20.60 11.91 11.33
C GLN A 125 21.10 10.62 12.00
N LEU A 126 20.32 9.54 11.90
CA LEU A 126 20.73 8.24 12.41
C LEU A 126 22.00 7.73 11.70
N GLN A 127 22.02 7.76 10.37
CA GLN A 127 23.17 7.34 9.58
C GLN A 127 24.39 8.23 9.84
N LEU A 128 24.20 9.53 10.01
CA LEU A 128 25.27 10.46 10.36
C LEU A 128 25.88 10.12 11.72
N SER A 129 25.06 9.87 12.73
CA SER A 129 25.51 9.47 14.07
C SER A 129 26.31 8.15 14.02
N MET A 130 25.83 7.18 13.26
CA MET A 130 26.56 5.91 13.07
C MET A 130 27.91 6.11 12.36
N MET A 131 27.94 7.00 11.36
CA MET A 131 29.19 7.32 10.65
C MET A 131 30.21 8.03 11.53
N GLN A 132 29.78 8.90 12.44
CA GLN A 132 30.68 9.59 13.39
C GLN A 132 31.34 8.63 14.37
N GLN A 133 30.71 7.49 14.66
CA GLN A 133 31.25 6.45 15.53
C GLN A 133 32.16 5.46 14.80
N ASP A 134 32.21 5.49 13.46
CA ASP A 134 33.05 4.60 12.65
C ASP A 134 34.45 5.21 12.43
N PRO A 135 35.52 4.62 12.99
CA PRO A 135 36.90 5.11 12.80
C PRO A 135 37.34 5.22 11.33
N LYS A 136 36.73 4.42 10.45
CA LYS A 136 37.03 4.46 9.01
C LYS A 136 36.53 5.72 8.32
N MET A 137 35.61 6.46 8.98
CA MET A 137 35.06 7.71 8.46
C MET A 137 35.80 8.95 8.95
N ALA A 138 36.57 8.86 10.06
CA ALA A 138 37.18 9.99 10.74
C ALA A 138 38.14 10.84 9.87
N ASN A 139 38.76 10.24 8.85
CA ASN A 139 39.75 10.92 8.00
C ASN A 139 39.26 11.17 6.56
N LYS A 140 37.97 11.03 6.31
CA LYS A 140 37.43 11.27 4.96
C LYS A 140 37.07 12.74 4.76
N PRO A 141 37.29 13.31 3.55
CA PRO A 141 36.83 14.65 3.21
C PRO A 141 35.33 14.77 3.35
N GLU A 142 34.85 15.94 3.78
CA GLU A 142 33.42 16.24 4.02
C GLU A 142 32.53 15.87 2.82
N LYS A 143 32.95 16.24 1.61
CA LYS A 143 32.24 15.90 0.37
C LYS A 143 32.08 14.39 0.13
N VAL A 144 33.06 13.61 0.56
CA VAL A 144 33.02 12.14 0.48
C VAL A 144 32.06 11.59 1.53
N LEU A 145 32.05 12.16 2.74
CA LEU A 145 31.13 11.78 3.81
C LEU A 145 29.68 12.06 3.43
N GLU A 146 29.41 13.21 2.82
CA GLU A 146 28.07 13.55 2.31
C GLU A 146 27.59 12.55 1.23
N GLY A 147 28.48 12.18 0.30
CA GLY A 147 28.16 11.16 -0.71
C GLY A 147 27.85 9.79 -0.12
N ILE A 148 28.63 9.37 0.88
CA ILE A 148 28.41 8.11 1.61
C ILE A 148 27.07 8.16 2.39
N LEU A 149 26.82 9.27 3.10
CA LEU A 149 25.58 9.48 3.85
C LEU A 149 24.36 9.38 2.95
N LYS A 150 24.38 10.11 1.82
CA LYS A 150 23.31 10.03 0.82
C LYS A 150 23.10 8.60 0.35
N GLY A 151 24.17 7.90 -0.05
CA GLY A 151 24.08 6.53 -0.52
C GLY A 151 23.51 5.55 0.53
N LYS A 152 23.79 5.78 1.82
CA LYS A 152 23.24 4.99 2.92
C LYS A 152 21.75 5.23 3.11
N VAL A 153 21.31 6.49 3.06
CA VAL A 153 19.88 6.88 3.15
C VAL A 153 19.12 6.33 1.95
N ASP A 154 19.62 6.54 0.73
CA ASP A 154 19.02 6.01 -0.50
C ASP A 154 18.88 4.47 -0.44
N LYS A 155 19.90 3.78 0.05
CA LYS A 155 19.89 2.32 0.21
C LYS A 155 18.84 1.86 1.24
N HIS A 156 18.68 2.60 2.34
CA HIS A 156 17.71 2.29 3.39
C HIS A 156 16.28 2.29 2.84
N PHE A 157 15.95 3.27 2.00
CA PHE A 157 14.60 3.41 1.46
C PHE A 157 14.34 2.63 0.17
N LYS A 158 15.40 2.13 -0.49
CA LYS A 158 15.28 1.47 -1.79
C LYS A 158 14.25 0.33 -1.80
N ASP A 159 14.31 -0.55 -0.80
CA ASP A 159 13.43 -1.72 -0.73
C ASP A 159 12.03 -1.38 -0.24
N GLN A 160 11.85 -0.16 0.30
CA GLN A 160 10.56 0.35 0.76
C GLN A 160 9.79 1.07 -0.35
N CYS A 161 10.44 1.40 -1.47
CA CYS A 161 9.85 2.11 -2.60
C CYS A 161 9.50 1.14 -3.72
N LEU A 162 8.21 1.03 -4.06
CA LEU A 162 7.69 0.09 -5.06
C LEU A 162 8.48 0.13 -6.37
N VAL A 163 8.69 1.34 -6.93
CA VAL A 163 9.33 1.50 -8.24
C VAL A 163 10.82 1.13 -8.26
N GLU A 164 11.45 1.05 -7.07
CA GLU A 164 12.85 0.68 -6.92
C GLU A 164 13.06 -0.79 -6.55
N GLN A 165 12.02 -1.49 -6.12
CA GLN A 165 12.07 -2.91 -5.82
C GLN A 165 12.41 -3.73 -7.06
N GLU A 166 13.02 -4.89 -6.84
CA GLU A 166 13.19 -5.90 -7.88
C GLU A 166 11.81 -6.49 -8.23
N TYR A 167 11.51 -6.56 -9.52
CA TYR A 167 10.22 -7.08 -10.01
C TYR A 167 10.15 -8.59 -9.84
N ILE A 168 9.13 -9.07 -9.14
CA ILE A 168 9.01 -10.49 -8.73
C ILE A 168 8.91 -11.48 -9.91
N PHE A 169 8.51 -11.01 -11.09
CA PHE A 169 8.43 -11.84 -12.31
C PHE A 169 9.57 -11.55 -13.30
N GLY A 170 10.54 -10.69 -12.94
CA GLY A 170 11.66 -10.30 -13.78
C GLY A 170 12.99 -10.81 -13.24
N GLU A 171 13.95 -11.12 -14.11
CA GLU A 171 15.32 -11.44 -13.71
C GLU A 171 16.11 -10.13 -13.51
N LYS A 172 16.32 -9.71 -12.25
CA LYS A 172 17.06 -8.48 -11.88
C LYS A 172 16.51 -7.18 -12.48
N GLN A 173 15.26 -7.21 -12.94
CA GLN A 173 14.56 -6.05 -13.46
C GLN A 173 13.92 -5.26 -12.32
N LYS A 174 14.02 -3.93 -12.33
CA LYS A 174 13.28 -3.09 -11.40
C LYS A 174 11.82 -2.93 -11.85
N VAL A 175 10.92 -2.69 -10.88
CA VAL A 175 9.52 -2.35 -11.15
C VAL A 175 9.42 -1.13 -12.06
N SER A 176 10.25 -0.08 -11.87
CA SER A 176 10.28 1.10 -12.74
C SER A 176 10.62 0.78 -14.19
N GLN A 177 11.50 -0.18 -14.44
CA GLN A 177 11.84 -0.63 -15.78
C GLN A 177 10.68 -1.42 -16.41
N PHE A 178 10.08 -2.34 -15.65
CA PHE A 178 8.90 -3.09 -16.08
C PHE A 178 7.75 -2.16 -16.48
N LEU A 179 7.45 -1.14 -15.67
CA LEU A 179 6.41 -0.16 -15.97
C LEU A 179 6.72 0.63 -17.25
N LYS A 180 7.96 1.09 -17.40
CA LYS A 180 8.39 1.81 -18.61
C LYS A 180 8.24 0.96 -19.89
N GLU A 181 8.65 -0.30 -19.85
CA GLU A 181 8.51 -1.24 -20.97
C GLU A 181 7.03 -1.53 -21.29
N SER A 182 6.17 -1.54 -20.27
CA SER A 182 4.72 -1.70 -20.38
C SER A 182 4.00 -0.42 -20.80
N GLN A 183 4.69 0.71 -20.95
CA GLN A 183 4.11 2.02 -21.23
C GLN A 183 3.04 2.44 -20.19
N ALA A 184 3.24 2.04 -18.96
CA ALA A 184 2.39 2.34 -17.81
C ALA A 184 3.19 3.05 -16.72
N ASP A 185 2.48 3.75 -15.85
CA ASP A 185 3.04 4.36 -14.66
C ASP A 185 2.09 4.13 -13.47
N VAL A 186 2.63 4.14 -12.25
CA VAL A 186 1.85 4.03 -11.03
C VAL A 186 1.52 5.42 -10.50
N VAL A 187 0.26 5.59 -10.06
CA VAL A 187 -0.28 6.87 -9.59
C VAL A 187 -0.31 6.93 -8.08
#